data_c511382f8b05bae2e45498492dca7076
#
_entry.id   c511382f8b05bae2e45498492dca7076
#
_cell.length_a   1.000
_cell.length_b   1.000
_cell.length_c   1.000
_cell.angle_alpha   90.00
_cell.angle_beta   90.00
_cell.angle_gamma   90.00
#
_symmetry.space_group_name_H-M   'P 1'
#
loop_
_entity.id
_entity.type
_entity.pdbx_description
1 polymer ?
#
loop_
_entity_poly.entity_id
_entity_poly.type
_entity_poly.pdbx_seq_one_letter_code
_entity_poly.pdbx_strand_id
1 'polypeptide(L)'
;ILAAILLALAPWGVESSDVMASLRAAFFGFRVGDVTISLSAIIIAGLLFALGFGATRMVQRWLDTTFLPATDLDAGLRNSIRTAFGYVGVIVAAMIAFSYLGLSLDRIAIVAGALSVGIGFGLQSIVNNFVSGLILLWERPIRVGDLVVVGDGEGYVRHINVRATEIETFDRSTILVPNSNLISGVVRNRVRKDRTGRVIVAVPAPRFSDPDQVAGILRTAALAHREVMSEPAPRVFFKKVTDSALEFELVCFVDDVEAAARVSSDLYFAVYRELRQAGVIQPGPPASITVHGLDGVGDSLLGIAQAIEHHRKPASAKPPEDGSRPIIAPRPRDGAPVRADKPQS
;
A
#
# COMPACT_ATOMS: atom_id res chain seq x y z
N ILE A 1 21.97 -24.06 -71.88
CA ILE A 1 20.89 -23.08 -71.76
C ILE A 1 21.44 -21.66 -71.88
N LEU A 2 22.48 -21.24 -71.15
CA LEU A 2 23.09 -19.90 -71.22
C LEU A 2 23.67 -19.59 -72.60
N ALA A 3 24.39 -20.55 -73.21
CA ALA A 3 24.94 -20.41 -74.54
C ALA A 3 23.82 -20.29 -75.64
N ALA A 4 22.70 -20.97 -75.46
CA ALA A 4 21.58 -20.86 -76.41
C ALA A 4 20.86 -19.52 -76.25
N ILE A 5 20.78 -18.94 -75.09
CA ILE A 5 20.22 -17.61 -74.83
C ILE A 5 21.15 -16.53 -75.46
N LEU A 6 22.47 -16.64 -75.30
CA LEU A 6 23.45 -15.75 -75.88
C LEU A 6 23.45 -15.76 -77.40
N LEU A 7 23.30 -16.96 -78.05
CA LEU A 7 23.17 -17.11 -79.50
C LEU A 7 21.83 -16.52 -80.00
N ALA A 8 20.76 -16.59 -79.26
CA ALA A 8 19.46 -16.03 -79.61
C ALA A 8 19.43 -14.48 -79.51
N LEU A 9 20.28 -13.87 -78.65
CA LEU A 9 20.37 -12.44 -78.49
C LEU A 9 21.41 -11.74 -79.39
N ALA A 10 22.30 -12.51 -80.04
CA ALA A 10 23.31 -11.99 -80.92
C ALA A 10 22.76 -11.15 -82.10
N PRO A 11 21.62 -11.49 -82.74
CA PRO A 11 21.04 -10.67 -83.83
C PRO A 11 20.54 -9.27 -83.36
N TRP A 12 20.38 -9.08 -82.07
CA TRP A 12 19.89 -7.82 -81.48
C TRP A 12 21.00 -6.88 -81.04
N GLY A 13 22.27 -7.17 -81.43
CA GLY A 13 23.41 -6.30 -81.18
C GLY A 13 23.95 -6.40 -79.72
N VAL A 14 23.52 -7.42 -78.98
CA VAL A 14 24.03 -7.67 -77.64
C VAL A 14 25.28 -8.52 -77.73
N GLU A 15 26.44 -7.88 -77.52
CA GLU A 15 27.72 -8.63 -77.47
C GLU A 15 27.79 -9.53 -76.22
N SER A 16 28.38 -10.71 -76.39
CA SER A 16 28.60 -11.66 -75.28
C SER A 16 29.45 -11.05 -74.17
N SER A 17 30.29 -10.08 -74.47
CA SER A 17 31.05 -9.23 -73.58
C SER A 17 30.14 -8.40 -72.67
N ASP A 18 29.06 -7.81 -73.19
CA ASP A 18 28.13 -6.95 -72.43
C ASP A 18 27.25 -7.76 -71.48
N VAL A 19 26.82 -8.94 -71.91
CA VAL A 19 26.08 -9.88 -71.04
C VAL A 19 26.97 -10.40 -69.92
N MET A 20 28.25 -10.72 -70.25
CA MET A 20 29.19 -11.17 -69.21
C MET A 20 29.56 -10.03 -68.27
N ALA A 21 29.70 -8.80 -68.77
CA ALA A 21 29.93 -7.60 -67.97
C ALA A 21 28.71 -7.32 -67.06
N SER A 22 27.50 -7.43 -67.60
CA SER A 22 26.26 -7.24 -66.85
C SER A 22 26.05 -8.33 -65.79
N LEU A 23 26.35 -9.61 -66.12
CA LEU A 23 26.34 -10.71 -65.18
C LEU A 23 27.42 -10.56 -64.08
N ARG A 24 28.64 -10.12 -64.47
CA ARG A 24 29.68 -9.75 -63.49
C ARG A 24 29.23 -8.60 -62.59
N ALA A 25 28.67 -7.53 -63.16
CA ALA A 25 28.14 -6.40 -62.39
C ALA A 25 27.04 -6.83 -61.45
N ALA A 26 26.09 -7.69 -61.89
CA ALA A 26 25.05 -8.22 -61.05
C ALA A 26 25.60 -9.12 -59.92
N PHE A 27 26.63 -9.92 -60.21
CA PHE A 27 27.21 -10.87 -59.24
C PHE A 27 28.19 -10.20 -58.27
N PHE A 28 29.06 -9.30 -58.79
CA PHE A 28 30.09 -8.59 -58.00
C PHE A 28 29.65 -7.25 -57.49
N GLY A 29 28.50 -6.74 -57.94
CA GLY A 29 27.84 -5.54 -57.45
C GLY A 29 27.96 -4.34 -58.31
N PHE A 30 26.88 -3.54 -58.29
CA PHE A 30 26.86 -2.18 -58.79
C PHE A 30 26.67 -1.22 -57.62
N ARG A 31 27.28 -0.04 -57.68
CA ARG A 31 27.16 0.96 -56.64
C ARG A 31 25.93 1.84 -56.88
N VAL A 32 25.09 1.93 -55.85
CA VAL A 32 24.00 2.90 -55.79
C VAL A 32 24.29 3.81 -54.59
N GLY A 33 24.86 4.96 -54.83
CA GLY A 33 25.36 5.84 -53.78
C GLY A 33 26.51 5.19 -53.01
N ASP A 34 26.41 5.13 -51.71
CA ASP A 34 27.44 4.53 -50.83
C ASP A 34 27.28 3.01 -50.63
N VAL A 35 26.22 2.41 -51.18
CA VAL A 35 25.90 0.99 -50.97
C VAL A 35 26.27 0.21 -52.24
N THR A 36 27.08 -0.84 -52.08
CA THR A 36 27.38 -1.79 -53.13
C THR A 36 26.41 -2.98 -53.09
N ILE A 37 25.44 -2.97 -53.99
CA ILE A 37 24.46 -4.07 -54.05
C ILE A 37 25.04 -5.14 -54.99
N SER A 38 25.36 -6.30 -54.42
CA SER A 38 25.79 -7.48 -55.16
C SER A 38 25.00 -8.72 -54.76
N LEU A 39 24.76 -9.60 -55.69
CA LEU A 39 24.08 -10.88 -55.39
C LEU A 39 24.82 -11.69 -54.32
N SER A 40 26.17 -11.66 -54.38
CA SER A 40 27.02 -12.31 -53.37
C SER A 40 26.85 -11.67 -51.97
N ALA A 41 26.76 -10.33 -51.88
CA ALA A 41 26.53 -9.67 -50.59
C ALA A 41 25.15 -10.05 -49.99
N ILE A 42 24.12 -10.10 -50.85
CA ILE A 42 22.77 -10.53 -50.41
C ILE A 42 22.76 -11.97 -49.88
N ILE A 43 23.45 -12.88 -50.61
CA ILE A 43 23.56 -14.29 -50.21
C ILE A 43 24.30 -14.43 -48.87
N ILE A 44 25.43 -13.72 -48.73
CA ILE A 44 26.22 -13.74 -47.46
C ILE A 44 25.42 -13.10 -46.31
N ALA A 45 24.78 -11.98 -46.56
CA ALA A 45 23.90 -11.33 -45.52
C ALA A 45 22.76 -12.28 -45.09
N GLY A 46 22.13 -12.96 -46.06
CA GLY A 46 21.11 -13.96 -45.76
C GLY A 46 21.67 -15.13 -44.96
N LEU A 47 22.88 -15.58 -45.26
CA LEU A 47 23.57 -16.64 -44.51
C LEU A 47 23.90 -16.18 -43.09
N LEU A 48 24.44 -14.97 -42.93
CA LEU A 48 24.72 -14.35 -41.62
C LEU A 48 23.45 -14.21 -40.77
N PHE A 49 22.34 -13.77 -41.39
CA PHE A 49 21.05 -13.70 -40.72
C PHE A 49 20.57 -15.09 -40.29
N ALA A 50 20.62 -16.08 -41.18
CA ALA A 50 20.22 -17.45 -40.89
C ALA A 50 21.09 -18.09 -39.77
N LEU A 51 22.40 -17.85 -39.77
CA LEU A 51 23.30 -18.27 -38.70
C LEU A 51 22.97 -17.58 -37.36
N GLY A 52 22.78 -16.24 -37.38
CA GLY A 52 22.39 -15.47 -36.18
C GLY A 52 21.05 -15.90 -35.65
N PHE A 53 20.07 -16.12 -36.52
CA PHE A 53 18.75 -16.65 -36.16
C PHE A 53 18.85 -18.06 -35.57
N GLY A 54 19.66 -18.95 -36.18
CA GLY A 54 19.93 -20.30 -35.70
C GLY A 54 20.57 -20.28 -34.31
N ALA A 55 21.60 -19.42 -34.13
CA ALA A 55 22.24 -19.23 -32.83
C ALA A 55 21.27 -18.73 -31.77
N THR A 56 20.42 -17.74 -32.11
CA THR A 56 19.34 -17.24 -31.21
C THR A 56 18.40 -18.37 -30.80
N ARG A 57 17.97 -19.21 -31.77
CA ARG A 57 17.10 -20.35 -31.49
C ARG A 57 17.78 -21.41 -30.63
N MET A 58 19.09 -21.64 -30.86
CA MET A 58 19.86 -22.58 -30.06
C MET A 58 19.97 -22.12 -28.60
N VAL A 59 20.27 -20.83 -28.38
CA VAL A 59 20.33 -20.26 -27.03
C VAL A 59 18.95 -20.24 -26.39
N GLN A 60 17.87 -19.89 -27.12
CA GLN A 60 16.50 -20.00 -26.61
C GLN A 60 16.14 -21.40 -26.13
N ARG A 61 16.53 -22.43 -26.92
CA ARG A 61 16.29 -23.84 -26.52
C ARG A 61 17.08 -24.19 -25.27
N TRP A 62 18.34 -23.80 -25.22
CA TRP A 62 19.20 -24.05 -24.05
C TRP A 62 18.63 -23.35 -22.79
N LEU A 63 18.21 -22.10 -22.93
CA LEU A 63 17.50 -21.38 -21.83
C LEU A 63 16.28 -22.19 -21.37
N ASP A 64 15.45 -22.64 -22.31
CA ASP A 64 14.17 -23.31 -22.04
C ASP A 64 14.35 -24.71 -21.42
N THR A 65 15.41 -25.43 -21.82
CA THR A 65 15.63 -26.82 -21.40
C THR A 65 16.55 -26.95 -20.20
N THR A 66 17.50 -26.03 -20.01
CA THR A 66 18.57 -26.19 -19.02
C THR A 66 18.54 -25.11 -17.95
N PHE A 67 18.47 -23.86 -18.32
CA PHE A 67 18.62 -22.75 -17.36
C PHE A 67 17.30 -22.39 -16.64
N LEU A 68 16.25 -22.15 -17.40
CA LEU A 68 14.96 -21.72 -16.82
C LEU A 68 14.28 -22.78 -15.93
N PRO A 69 14.35 -24.11 -16.25
CA PRO A 69 13.79 -25.13 -15.36
C PRO A 69 14.51 -25.25 -14.00
N ALA A 70 15.80 -24.86 -13.94
CA ALA A 70 16.58 -24.86 -12.70
C ALA A 70 16.25 -23.68 -11.79
N THR A 71 15.39 -22.74 -12.23
CA THR A 71 14.95 -21.57 -11.45
C THR A 71 13.51 -21.78 -10.96
N ASP A 72 13.17 -21.22 -9.78
CA ASP A 72 11.82 -21.26 -9.21
C ASP A 72 10.86 -20.24 -9.85
N LEU A 73 11.10 -19.87 -11.12
CA LEU A 73 10.28 -18.92 -11.86
C LEU A 73 8.97 -19.58 -12.31
N ASP A 74 7.88 -18.81 -12.30
CA ASP A 74 6.61 -19.26 -12.86
C ASP A 74 6.66 -19.44 -14.39
N ALA A 75 5.73 -20.20 -14.96
CA ALA A 75 5.68 -20.50 -16.39
C ALA A 75 5.50 -19.23 -17.25
N GLY A 76 4.78 -18.23 -16.75
CA GLY A 76 4.54 -16.96 -17.44
C GLY A 76 5.84 -16.16 -17.58
N LEU A 77 6.60 -16.03 -16.52
CA LEU A 77 7.88 -15.32 -16.52
C LEU A 77 8.93 -16.02 -17.37
N ARG A 78 9.00 -17.38 -17.32
CA ARG A 78 9.89 -18.17 -18.19
C ARG A 78 9.60 -17.91 -19.66
N ASN A 79 8.32 -17.93 -20.05
CA ASN A 79 7.93 -17.68 -21.45
C ASN A 79 8.24 -16.24 -21.86
N SER A 80 8.07 -15.27 -20.97
CA SER A 80 8.38 -13.85 -21.24
C SER A 80 9.88 -13.64 -21.46
N ILE A 81 10.74 -14.21 -20.63
CA ILE A 81 12.20 -14.16 -20.77
C ILE A 81 12.65 -14.78 -22.09
N ARG A 82 12.16 -15.97 -22.41
CA ARG A 82 12.46 -16.66 -23.66
C ARG A 82 12.05 -15.84 -24.89
N THR A 83 10.86 -15.26 -24.84
CA THR A 83 10.32 -14.45 -25.95
C THR A 83 11.12 -13.16 -26.14
N ALA A 84 11.40 -12.44 -25.05
CA ALA A 84 12.20 -11.21 -25.07
C ALA A 84 13.61 -11.48 -25.64
N PHE A 85 14.25 -12.57 -25.20
CA PHE A 85 15.57 -12.99 -25.71
C PHE A 85 15.50 -13.28 -27.20
N GLY A 86 14.43 -13.90 -27.67
CA GLY A 86 14.22 -14.18 -29.10
C GLY A 86 14.12 -12.90 -29.93
N TYR A 87 13.35 -11.92 -29.48
CA TYR A 87 13.24 -10.64 -30.18
C TYR A 87 14.58 -9.90 -30.27
N VAL A 88 15.30 -9.82 -29.14
CA VAL A 88 16.63 -9.16 -29.10
C VAL A 88 17.59 -9.89 -30.06
N GLY A 89 17.63 -11.23 -30.02
CA GLY A 89 18.53 -12.02 -30.88
C GLY A 89 18.22 -11.85 -32.37
N VAL A 90 16.95 -11.83 -32.76
CA VAL A 90 16.55 -11.60 -34.16
C VAL A 90 16.92 -10.20 -34.61
N ILE A 91 16.71 -9.17 -33.75
CA ILE A 91 17.11 -7.79 -34.08
C ILE A 91 18.62 -7.70 -34.28
N VAL A 92 19.44 -8.30 -33.40
CA VAL A 92 20.91 -8.32 -33.52
C VAL A 92 21.34 -9.05 -34.81
N ALA A 93 20.74 -10.18 -35.10
CA ALA A 93 21.03 -10.93 -36.34
C ALA A 93 20.71 -10.11 -37.60
N ALA A 94 19.57 -9.39 -37.58
CA ALA A 94 19.20 -8.51 -38.69
C ALA A 94 20.16 -7.31 -38.82
N MET A 95 20.59 -6.72 -37.72
CA MET A 95 21.57 -5.62 -37.72
C MET A 95 22.90 -6.05 -38.29
N ILE A 96 23.41 -7.25 -37.94
CA ILE A 96 24.65 -7.82 -38.51
C ILE A 96 24.50 -8.02 -40.03
N ALA A 97 23.38 -8.58 -40.46
CA ALA A 97 23.11 -8.80 -41.90
C ALA A 97 23.01 -7.45 -42.67
N PHE A 98 22.35 -6.45 -42.15
CA PHE A 98 22.23 -5.12 -42.77
C PHE A 98 23.58 -4.39 -42.79
N SER A 99 24.37 -4.50 -41.71
CA SER A 99 25.72 -3.92 -41.68
C SER A 99 26.61 -4.52 -42.80
N TYR A 100 26.49 -5.84 -43.05
CA TYR A 100 27.23 -6.52 -44.12
C TYR A 100 26.81 -6.05 -45.53
N LEU A 101 25.54 -5.69 -45.71
CA LEU A 101 25.03 -5.06 -46.95
C LEU A 101 25.53 -3.66 -47.20
N GLY A 102 26.33 -3.08 -46.30
CA GLY A 102 26.83 -1.71 -46.41
C GLY A 102 25.77 -0.67 -46.04
N LEU A 103 24.66 -1.05 -45.46
CA LEU A 103 23.67 -0.08 -44.92
C LEU A 103 24.26 0.60 -43.70
N SER A 104 24.34 1.92 -43.73
CA SER A 104 24.81 2.68 -42.56
C SER A 104 23.87 2.45 -41.39
N LEU A 105 24.38 1.90 -40.30
CA LEU A 105 23.61 1.70 -39.05
C LEU A 105 23.46 2.98 -38.26
N ASP A 106 24.08 4.11 -38.71
CA ASP A 106 24.05 5.38 -37.99
C ASP A 106 22.64 5.90 -37.76
N ARG A 107 21.78 5.82 -38.78
CA ARG A 107 20.38 6.22 -38.68
C ARG A 107 19.59 5.30 -37.72
N ILE A 108 19.90 4.01 -37.77
CA ILE A 108 19.28 3.02 -36.87
C ILE A 108 19.78 3.26 -35.43
N ALA A 109 21.07 3.57 -35.27
CA ALA A 109 21.66 3.90 -33.97
C ALA A 109 21.01 5.14 -33.33
N ILE A 110 20.71 6.19 -34.13
CA ILE A 110 20.00 7.38 -33.62
C ILE A 110 18.59 6.99 -33.09
N VAL A 111 17.83 6.23 -33.90
CA VAL A 111 16.47 5.79 -33.51
C VAL A 111 16.53 4.85 -32.31
N ALA A 112 17.47 3.88 -32.33
CA ALA A 112 17.67 2.96 -31.20
C ALA A 112 18.10 3.71 -29.93
N GLY A 113 18.93 4.74 -30.06
CA GLY A 113 19.32 5.61 -28.95
C GLY A 113 18.12 6.33 -28.35
N ALA A 114 17.29 6.97 -29.17
CA ALA A 114 16.07 7.64 -28.71
C ALA A 114 15.09 6.64 -28.04
N LEU A 115 14.92 5.45 -28.64
CA LEU A 115 14.08 4.39 -28.06
C LEU A 115 14.66 3.88 -26.74
N SER A 116 15.98 3.71 -26.64
CA SER A 116 16.65 3.28 -25.41
C SER A 116 16.45 4.26 -24.27
N VAL A 117 16.50 5.59 -24.56
CA VAL A 117 16.18 6.63 -23.56
C VAL A 117 14.72 6.51 -23.09
N GLY A 118 13.78 6.32 -24.02
CA GLY A 118 12.36 6.12 -23.68
C GLY A 118 12.13 4.87 -22.81
N ILE A 119 12.74 3.76 -23.19
CA ILE A 119 12.70 2.51 -22.40
C ILE A 119 13.35 2.71 -21.03
N GLY A 120 14.50 3.42 -20.99
CA GLY A 120 15.19 3.75 -19.74
C GLY A 120 14.32 4.52 -18.76
N PHE A 121 13.59 5.54 -19.22
CA PHE A 121 12.61 6.25 -18.39
C PHE A 121 11.45 5.35 -17.95
N GLY A 122 10.95 4.48 -18.82
CA GLY A 122 9.90 3.52 -18.50
C GLY A 122 10.32 2.50 -17.43
N LEU A 123 11.59 2.11 -17.42
CA LEU A 123 12.15 1.14 -16.46
C LEU A 123 12.76 1.78 -15.20
N GLN A 124 12.87 3.10 -15.15
CA GLN A 124 13.55 3.85 -14.08
C GLN A 124 13.07 3.44 -12.68
N SER A 125 11.76 3.33 -12.49
CA SER A 125 11.18 2.94 -11.19
C SER A 125 11.56 1.50 -10.80
N ILE A 126 11.58 0.59 -11.76
CA ILE A 126 11.93 -0.82 -11.51
C ILE A 126 13.39 -0.93 -11.09
N VAL A 127 14.28 -0.27 -11.84
CA VAL A 127 15.73 -0.25 -11.55
C VAL A 127 15.99 0.41 -10.20
N ASN A 128 15.34 1.54 -9.91
CA ASN A 128 15.50 2.23 -8.63
C ASN A 128 15.09 1.33 -7.45
N ASN A 129 13.95 0.65 -7.55
CA ASN A 129 13.50 -0.27 -6.50
C ASN A 129 14.43 -1.48 -6.35
N PHE A 130 14.95 -2.02 -7.45
CA PHE A 130 15.91 -3.12 -7.43
C PHE A 130 17.22 -2.72 -6.74
N VAL A 131 17.80 -1.59 -7.13
CA VAL A 131 19.04 -1.07 -6.52
C VAL A 131 18.81 -0.77 -5.03
N SER A 132 17.68 -0.13 -4.69
CA SER A 132 17.31 0.12 -3.31
C SER A 132 17.17 -1.18 -2.50
N GLY A 133 16.61 -2.24 -3.10
CA GLY A 133 16.54 -3.57 -2.47
C GLY A 133 17.92 -4.15 -2.18
N LEU A 134 18.87 -4.02 -3.10
CA LEU A 134 20.26 -4.43 -2.88
C LEU A 134 20.93 -3.64 -1.73
N ILE A 135 20.69 -2.33 -1.68
CA ILE A 135 21.21 -1.46 -0.60
C ILE A 135 20.62 -1.90 0.75
N LEU A 136 19.30 -2.15 0.82
CA LEU A 136 18.65 -2.65 2.03
C LEU A 136 19.27 -3.95 2.54
N LEU A 137 19.59 -4.88 1.64
CA LEU A 137 20.22 -6.16 1.99
C LEU A 137 21.68 -6.01 2.40
N TRP A 138 22.41 -5.06 1.81
CA TRP A 138 23.82 -4.81 2.08
C TRP A 138 24.03 -4.01 3.37
N GLU A 139 23.42 -2.81 3.45
CA GLU A 139 23.61 -1.91 4.60
C GLU A 139 22.73 -2.28 5.79
N ARG A 140 21.63 -3.00 5.55
CA ARG A 140 20.68 -3.46 6.56
C ARG A 140 20.18 -2.35 7.49
N PRO A 141 19.69 -1.22 6.95
CA PRO A 141 19.09 -0.17 7.77
C PRO A 141 17.85 -0.68 8.51
N ILE A 142 17.14 -1.62 7.92
CA ILE A 142 16.06 -2.41 8.51
C ILE A 142 16.35 -3.90 8.28
N ARG A 143 15.82 -4.76 9.16
CA ARG A 143 15.98 -6.21 9.09
C ARG A 143 14.63 -6.90 9.18
N VAL A 144 14.55 -8.13 8.67
CA VAL A 144 13.38 -8.98 8.90
C VAL A 144 13.19 -9.17 10.41
N GLY A 145 11.97 -8.94 10.89
CA GLY A 145 11.60 -8.94 12.31
C GLY A 145 11.65 -7.56 12.98
N ASP A 146 12.19 -6.53 12.35
CA ASP A 146 12.18 -5.18 12.92
C ASP A 146 10.75 -4.60 12.91
N LEU A 147 10.40 -3.91 14.01
CA LEU A 147 9.20 -3.08 14.08
C LEU A 147 9.52 -1.71 13.50
N VAL A 148 8.85 -1.37 12.40
CA VAL A 148 9.09 -0.12 11.67
C VAL A 148 7.81 0.68 11.47
N VAL A 149 7.98 2.01 11.39
CA VAL A 149 6.92 2.93 11.01
C VAL A 149 7.31 3.57 9.68
N VAL A 150 6.46 3.38 8.66
CA VAL A 150 6.66 3.90 7.31
C VAL A 150 5.39 4.63 6.87
N GLY A 151 5.49 5.94 6.69
CA GLY A 151 4.30 6.79 6.51
C GLY A 151 3.36 6.67 7.72
N ASP A 152 2.10 6.32 7.46
CA ASP A 152 1.08 6.11 8.50
C ASP A 152 0.99 4.65 8.98
N GLY A 153 1.77 3.74 8.39
CA GLY A 153 1.74 2.32 8.72
C GLY A 153 2.82 1.94 9.74
N GLU A 154 2.45 1.16 10.76
CA GLU A 154 3.36 0.55 11.73
C GLU A 154 3.21 -0.97 11.69
N GLY A 155 4.34 -1.69 11.61
CA GLY A 155 4.31 -3.15 11.55
C GLY A 155 5.69 -3.79 11.49
N TYR A 156 5.69 -5.12 11.44
CA TYR A 156 6.90 -5.94 11.38
C TYR A 156 7.33 -6.20 9.95
N VAL A 157 8.61 -6.00 9.67
CA VAL A 157 9.22 -6.41 8.40
C VAL A 157 9.20 -7.93 8.30
N ARG A 158 8.44 -8.50 7.34
CA ARG A 158 8.36 -9.95 7.11
C ARG A 158 9.34 -10.43 6.06
N HIS A 159 9.34 -9.76 4.90
CA HIS A 159 10.22 -10.10 3.80
C HIS A 159 10.76 -8.85 3.11
N ILE A 160 12.01 -8.89 2.71
CA ILE A 160 12.64 -7.88 1.84
C ILE A 160 12.82 -8.55 0.49
N ASN A 161 11.89 -8.28 -0.44
CA ASN A 161 11.91 -8.83 -1.78
C ASN A 161 12.70 -7.91 -2.73
N VAL A 162 12.88 -8.35 -3.98
CA VAL A 162 13.70 -7.67 -4.98
C VAL A 162 13.31 -6.20 -5.21
N ARG A 163 12.00 -5.87 -5.22
CA ARG A 163 11.50 -4.52 -5.51
C ARG A 163 10.67 -3.89 -4.41
N ALA A 164 10.19 -4.66 -3.46
CA ALA A 164 9.33 -4.19 -2.39
C ALA A 164 9.56 -5.00 -1.13
N THR A 165 9.40 -4.34 0.01
CA THR A 165 9.45 -4.95 1.34
C THR A 165 8.03 -5.16 1.85
N GLU A 166 7.77 -6.33 2.44
CA GLU A 166 6.52 -6.70 3.06
C GLU A 166 6.55 -6.38 4.55
N ILE A 167 5.59 -5.57 4.99
CA ILE A 167 5.41 -5.18 6.38
C ILE A 167 4.04 -5.67 6.83
N GLU A 168 4.00 -6.53 7.85
CA GLU A 168 2.77 -6.99 8.47
C GLU A 168 2.39 -6.06 9.62
N THR A 169 1.22 -5.46 9.53
CA THR A 169 0.65 -4.56 10.53
C THR A 169 0.01 -5.33 11.69
N PHE A 170 -0.32 -4.64 12.78
CA PHE A 170 -0.94 -5.26 13.96
C PHE A 170 -2.35 -5.80 13.71
N ASP A 171 -3.06 -5.29 12.71
CA ASP A 171 -4.35 -5.81 12.25
C ASP A 171 -4.23 -7.00 11.28
N ARG A 172 -3.00 -7.53 11.11
CA ARG A 172 -2.65 -8.64 10.23
C ARG A 172 -2.79 -8.34 8.73
N SER A 173 -2.87 -7.08 8.35
CA SER A 173 -2.74 -6.70 6.95
C SER A 173 -1.27 -6.65 6.51
N THR A 174 -1.03 -6.81 5.21
CA THR A 174 0.32 -6.72 4.65
C THR A 174 0.43 -5.45 3.82
N ILE A 175 1.36 -4.58 4.19
CA ILE A 175 1.72 -3.39 3.42
C ILE A 175 2.92 -3.73 2.55
N LEU A 176 2.78 -3.53 1.23
CA LEU A 176 3.88 -3.67 0.27
C LEU A 176 4.50 -2.29 0.02
N VAL A 177 5.67 -2.08 0.60
CA VAL A 177 6.39 -0.80 0.48
C VAL A 177 7.48 -0.93 -0.60
N PRO A 178 7.47 -0.11 -1.66
CA PRO A 178 8.57 -0.06 -2.62
C PRO A 178 9.92 0.19 -1.92
N ASN A 179 10.95 -0.56 -2.28
CA ASN A 179 12.26 -0.46 -1.62
C ASN A 179 12.86 0.95 -1.72
N SER A 180 12.61 1.66 -2.82
CA SER A 180 13.05 3.04 -2.99
C SER A 180 12.49 3.98 -1.92
N ASN A 181 11.25 3.76 -1.46
CA ASN A 181 10.64 4.57 -0.40
C ASN A 181 11.32 4.35 0.96
N LEU A 182 11.83 3.14 1.20
CA LEU A 182 12.54 2.81 2.44
C LEU A 182 13.96 3.41 2.50
N ILE A 183 14.57 3.63 1.33
CA ILE A 183 15.91 4.24 1.23
C ILE A 183 15.83 5.78 1.20
N SER A 184 14.87 6.33 0.44
CA SER A 184 14.76 7.80 0.26
C SER A 184 13.83 8.46 1.29
N GLY A 185 12.92 7.71 1.87
CA GLY A 185 11.93 8.20 2.83
C GLY A 185 12.41 8.15 4.29
N VAL A 186 11.58 8.72 5.17
CA VAL A 186 11.81 8.63 6.62
C VAL A 186 11.22 7.32 7.13
N VAL A 187 12.07 6.43 7.59
CA VAL A 187 11.70 5.18 8.26
C VAL A 187 12.09 5.27 9.72
N ARG A 188 11.14 5.07 10.63
CA ARG A 188 11.42 4.96 12.07
C ARG A 188 11.51 3.49 12.44
N ASN A 189 12.70 3.02 12.76
CA ASN A 189 12.92 1.67 13.28
C ASN A 189 12.86 1.74 14.82
N ARG A 190 11.89 1.03 15.40
CA ARG A 190 11.60 1.05 16.83
C ARG A 190 12.54 0.16 17.66
N VAL A 191 13.21 -0.79 16.99
CA VAL A 191 13.98 -1.86 17.67
C VAL A 191 15.44 -1.93 17.21
N ARG A 192 15.88 -1.02 16.34
CA ARG A 192 17.24 -1.10 15.76
C ARG A 192 18.36 -0.96 16.80
N LYS A 193 18.20 -0.05 17.74
CA LYS A 193 19.22 0.25 18.77
C LYS A 193 19.00 -0.61 20.01
N ASP A 194 17.82 -0.61 20.50
CA ASP A 194 17.32 -1.42 21.62
C ASP A 194 15.81 -1.65 21.44
N ARG A 195 15.22 -2.49 22.27
CA ARG A 195 13.78 -2.76 22.22
C ARG A 195 12.98 -1.87 23.17
N THR A 196 13.63 -0.91 23.81
CA THR A 196 13.00 -0.06 24.82
C THR A 196 11.85 0.74 24.22
N GLY A 197 10.67 0.57 24.80
CA GLY A 197 9.46 1.29 24.44
C GLY A 197 9.19 2.48 25.35
N ARG A 198 8.88 3.66 24.80
CA ARG A 198 8.38 4.79 25.56
C ARG A 198 6.86 4.70 25.70
N VAL A 199 6.37 4.73 26.93
CA VAL A 199 4.95 4.77 27.26
C VAL A 199 4.58 6.17 27.73
N ILE A 200 3.50 6.71 27.19
CA ILE A 200 2.96 8.02 27.56
C ILE A 200 1.51 7.81 27.99
N VAL A 201 1.20 8.24 29.22
CA VAL A 201 -0.14 8.18 29.79
C VAL A 201 -0.59 9.61 30.09
N ALA A 202 -1.58 10.10 29.33
CA ALA A 202 -2.15 11.43 29.55
C ALA A 202 -3.29 11.31 30.58
N VAL A 203 -3.17 12.06 31.67
CA VAL A 203 -4.12 11.99 32.79
C VAL A 203 -4.71 13.37 33.07
N PRO A 204 -5.99 13.61 32.79
CA PRO A 204 -6.70 14.78 33.27
C PRO A 204 -7.10 14.59 34.74
N ALA A 205 -6.80 15.55 35.60
CA ALA A 205 -7.26 15.62 36.98
C ALA A 205 -8.21 16.81 37.16
N PRO A 206 -9.15 16.77 38.12
CA PRO A 206 -10.04 17.92 38.41
C PRO A 206 -9.26 19.19 38.69
N ARG A 207 -9.76 20.35 38.25
CA ARG A 207 -9.06 21.62 38.33
C ARG A 207 -8.60 22.01 39.74
N PHE A 208 -9.35 21.62 40.78
CA PHE A 208 -9.10 21.96 42.17
C PHE A 208 -8.27 20.92 42.92
N SER A 209 -7.73 19.90 42.20
CA SER A 209 -6.83 18.92 42.79
C SER A 209 -5.47 19.55 43.10
N ASP A 210 -4.80 19.01 44.12
CA ASP A 210 -3.41 19.35 44.40
C ASP A 210 -2.50 18.73 43.36
N PRO A 211 -1.75 19.53 42.57
CA PRO A 211 -0.88 18.99 41.52
C PRO A 211 0.23 18.08 42.04
N ASP A 212 0.79 18.36 43.20
CA ASP A 212 1.87 17.56 43.79
C ASP A 212 1.37 16.21 44.26
N GLN A 213 0.16 16.16 44.84
CA GLN A 213 -0.52 14.91 45.20
C GLN A 213 -0.76 14.05 43.95
N VAL A 214 -1.32 14.63 42.88
CA VAL A 214 -1.57 13.93 41.62
C VAL A 214 -0.27 13.38 41.04
N ALA A 215 0.77 14.23 40.94
CA ALA A 215 2.06 13.81 40.42
C ALA A 215 2.70 12.68 41.24
N GLY A 216 2.56 12.72 42.58
CA GLY A 216 2.99 11.64 43.47
C GLY A 216 2.31 10.33 43.19
N ILE A 217 0.98 10.34 43.06
CA ILE A 217 0.16 9.16 42.75
C ILE A 217 0.58 8.54 41.41
N LEU A 218 0.70 9.37 40.35
CA LEU A 218 1.09 8.92 39.02
C LEU A 218 2.47 8.24 39.03
N ARG A 219 3.43 8.84 39.74
CA ARG A 219 4.78 8.28 39.85
C ARG A 219 4.78 6.95 40.62
N THR A 220 4.05 6.86 41.73
CA THR A 220 3.92 5.64 42.53
C THR A 220 3.28 4.52 41.74
N ALA A 221 2.19 4.81 41.03
CA ALA A 221 1.52 3.84 40.18
C ALA A 221 2.43 3.28 39.07
N ALA A 222 3.27 4.14 38.47
CA ALA A 222 4.22 3.72 37.45
C ALA A 222 5.32 2.83 38.03
N LEU A 223 5.89 3.21 39.18
CA LEU A 223 6.95 2.42 39.84
C LEU A 223 6.46 1.08 40.39
N ALA A 224 5.18 0.97 40.71
CA ALA A 224 4.56 -0.28 41.15
C ALA A 224 4.34 -1.27 40.01
N HIS A 225 4.37 -0.83 38.75
CA HIS A 225 4.15 -1.70 37.61
C HIS A 225 5.42 -2.50 37.27
N ARG A 226 5.30 -3.83 37.22
CA ARG A 226 6.43 -4.76 37.07
C ARG A 226 7.28 -4.54 35.80
N GLU A 227 6.67 -4.12 34.69
CA GLU A 227 7.30 -3.99 33.39
C GLU A 227 7.78 -2.55 33.09
N VAL A 228 7.52 -1.63 34.01
CA VAL A 228 8.06 -0.28 33.89
C VAL A 228 9.49 -0.28 34.42
N MET A 229 10.40 0.24 33.61
CA MET A 229 11.81 0.34 33.97
C MET A 229 12.01 1.33 35.12
N SER A 230 12.91 0.99 36.04
CA SER A 230 13.37 1.90 37.10
C SER A 230 14.35 2.95 36.58
N GLU A 231 15.09 2.61 35.52
CA GLU A 231 16.00 3.52 34.82
C GLU A 231 15.79 3.37 33.29
N PRO A 232 15.43 4.49 32.60
CA PRO A 232 15.17 5.83 33.13
C PRO A 232 13.90 5.88 34.00
N ALA A 233 14.00 6.54 35.16
CA ALA A 233 12.89 6.62 36.10
C ALA A 233 11.64 7.28 35.49
N PRO A 234 10.40 6.84 35.87
CA PRO A 234 9.16 7.47 35.45
C PRO A 234 9.14 8.95 35.80
N ARG A 235 8.72 9.78 34.84
CA ARG A 235 8.61 11.23 34.98
C ARG A 235 7.17 11.68 34.79
N VAL A 236 6.73 12.59 35.64
CA VAL A 236 5.42 13.23 35.51
C VAL A 236 5.62 14.67 35.11
N PHE A 237 4.95 15.07 34.02
CA PHE A 237 4.95 16.45 33.55
C PHE A 237 3.57 17.04 33.76
N PHE A 238 3.52 18.20 34.40
CA PHE A 238 2.34 19.04 34.45
C PHE A 238 2.33 19.88 33.18
N LYS A 239 1.43 19.58 32.26
CA LYS A 239 1.42 20.12 30.88
C LYS A 239 0.67 21.42 30.77
N LYS A 240 -0.55 21.47 31.35
CA LYS A 240 -1.45 22.57 31.13
C LYS A 240 -2.54 22.61 32.19
N VAL A 241 -3.03 23.83 32.44
CA VAL A 241 -4.26 24.12 33.18
C VAL A 241 -5.33 24.53 32.19
N THR A 242 -6.45 23.80 32.18
CA THR A 242 -7.63 24.16 31.40
C THR A 242 -8.75 24.68 32.29
N ASP A 243 -9.86 25.13 31.72
CA ASP A 243 -11.00 25.62 32.49
C ASP A 243 -11.65 24.51 33.33
N SER A 244 -11.51 23.24 32.92
CA SER A 244 -12.14 22.07 33.55
C SER A 244 -11.19 21.12 34.24
N ALA A 245 -9.89 21.10 33.85
CA ALA A 245 -8.95 20.10 34.31
C ALA A 245 -7.50 20.61 34.38
N LEU A 246 -6.70 19.89 35.17
CA LEU A 246 -5.24 19.92 35.16
C LEU A 246 -4.76 18.74 34.30
N GLU A 247 -3.95 18.99 33.29
CA GLU A 247 -3.45 17.96 32.37
C GLU A 247 -2.05 17.52 32.78
N PHE A 248 -1.91 16.23 33.06
CA PHE A 248 -0.63 15.59 33.37
C PHE A 248 -0.24 14.58 32.29
N GLU A 249 1.03 14.42 32.12
CA GLU A 249 1.62 13.41 31.24
C GLU A 249 2.63 12.57 32.06
N LEU A 250 2.30 11.30 32.27
CA LEU A 250 3.23 10.35 32.85
C LEU A 250 4.02 9.70 31.70
N VAL A 251 5.34 9.83 31.73
CA VAL A 251 6.27 9.23 30.77
C VAL A 251 7.10 8.18 31.48
N CYS A 252 7.04 6.95 31.02
CA CYS A 252 7.88 5.87 31.49
C CYS A 252 8.40 5.03 30.33
N PHE A 253 9.29 4.11 30.62
CA PHE A 253 9.90 3.23 29.65
C PHE A 253 9.67 1.77 30.03
N VAL A 254 9.55 0.92 29.03
CA VAL A 254 9.43 -0.52 29.14
C VAL A 254 10.57 -1.18 28.37
N ASP A 255 11.01 -2.34 28.82
CA ASP A 255 12.13 -3.06 28.21
C ASP A 255 11.80 -3.59 26.80
N ASP A 256 10.51 -3.85 26.54
CA ASP A 256 10.04 -4.28 25.22
C ASP A 256 8.96 -3.34 24.70
N VAL A 257 9.21 -2.72 23.54
CA VAL A 257 8.26 -1.84 22.85
C VAL A 257 6.92 -2.52 22.55
N GLU A 258 6.90 -3.84 22.40
CA GLU A 258 5.67 -4.62 22.17
C GLU A 258 4.75 -4.59 23.40
N ALA A 259 5.31 -4.50 24.60
CA ALA A 259 4.55 -4.37 25.82
C ALA A 259 3.95 -2.97 26.04
N ALA A 260 4.43 -1.95 25.31
CA ALA A 260 4.10 -0.56 25.57
C ALA A 260 2.58 -0.27 25.55
N ALA A 261 1.84 -0.83 24.59
CA ALA A 261 0.40 -0.63 24.50
C ALA A 261 -0.35 -1.25 25.69
N ARG A 262 0.02 -2.47 26.08
CA ARG A 262 -0.57 -3.17 27.22
C ARG A 262 -0.24 -2.47 28.53
N VAL A 263 1.03 -2.13 28.73
CA VAL A 263 1.49 -1.39 29.92
C VAL A 263 0.81 -0.02 30.02
N SER A 264 0.62 0.68 28.90
CA SER A 264 -0.14 1.92 28.88
C SER A 264 -1.56 1.72 29.40
N SER A 265 -2.27 0.68 28.93
CA SER A 265 -3.60 0.35 29.41
C SER A 265 -3.61 0.01 30.90
N ASP A 266 -2.69 -0.82 31.35
CA ASP A 266 -2.57 -1.21 32.76
C ASP A 266 -2.31 -0.02 33.68
N LEU A 267 -1.48 0.91 33.23
CA LEU A 267 -1.21 2.17 33.93
C LEU A 267 -2.45 3.06 34.00
N TYR A 268 -3.26 3.16 32.94
CA TYR A 268 -4.53 3.90 33.00
C TYR A 268 -5.44 3.32 34.07
N PHE A 269 -5.59 2.01 34.15
CA PHE A 269 -6.39 1.36 35.18
C PHE A 269 -5.83 1.57 36.59
N ALA A 270 -4.51 1.44 36.77
CA ALA A 270 -3.85 1.64 38.05
C ALA A 270 -4.00 3.09 38.52
N VAL A 271 -3.65 4.05 37.66
CA VAL A 271 -3.75 5.48 37.94
C VAL A 271 -5.18 5.88 38.30
N TYR A 272 -6.17 5.42 37.52
CA TYR A 272 -7.58 5.74 37.79
C TYR A 272 -8.00 5.22 39.18
N ARG A 273 -7.59 4.01 39.53
CA ARG A 273 -7.88 3.39 40.83
C ARG A 273 -7.25 4.18 41.99
N GLU A 274 -5.98 4.52 41.87
CA GLU A 274 -5.26 5.27 42.90
C GLU A 274 -5.81 6.70 43.08
N LEU A 275 -6.11 7.41 42.00
CA LEU A 275 -6.70 8.73 42.05
C LEU A 275 -8.10 8.71 42.69
N ARG A 276 -8.87 7.64 42.47
CA ARG A 276 -10.16 7.45 43.11
C ARG A 276 -10.03 7.13 44.60
N GLN A 277 -9.08 6.29 44.99
CA GLN A 277 -8.81 5.95 46.40
C GLN A 277 -8.32 7.17 47.19
N ALA A 278 -7.52 8.02 46.54
CA ALA A 278 -7.02 9.27 47.12
C ALA A 278 -8.11 10.37 47.18
N GLY A 279 -9.33 10.11 46.68
CA GLY A 279 -10.42 11.11 46.68
C GLY A 279 -10.23 12.24 45.66
N VAL A 280 -9.22 12.17 44.79
CA VAL A 280 -8.97 13.15 43.72
C VAL A 280 -10.08 13.10 42.68
N ILE A 281 -10.50 11.90 42.28
CA ILE A 281 -11.64 11.68 41.37
C ILE A 281 -12.80 11.20 42.24
N GLN A 282 -13.80 12.03 42.39
CA GLN A 282 -15.07 11.63 43.02
C GLN A 282 -16.12 11.35 41.96
N PRO A 283 -17.04 10.38 42.18
CA PRO A 283 -18.23 10.29 41.35
C PRO A 283 -18.94 11.65 41.49
N GLY A 284 -19.05 12.37 40.39
CA GLY A 284 -19.79 13.66 40.42
C GLY A 284 -21.17 13.43 40.98
N PRO A 285 -21.69 14.35 41.82
CA PRO A 285 -23.11 14.31 42.18
C PRO A 285 -23.91 14.30 40.85
N PRO A 286 -25.05 13.62 40.80
CA PRO A 286 -25.92 13.69 39.64
C PRO A 286 -26.14 15.19 39.34
N ALA A 287 -25.95 15.57 38.08
CA ALA A 287 -26.07 16.95 37.67
C ALA A 287 -27.49 17.44 38.04
N SER A 288 -27.61 18.14 39.14
CA SER A 288 -28.85 18.81 39.50
C SER A 288 -28.93 20.07 38.67
N ILE A 289 -29.79 20.09 37.68
CA ILE A 289 -30.11 21.31 36.93
C ILE A 289 -31.03 22.13 37.83
N THR A 290 -30.49 23.10 38.53
CA THR A 290 -31.31 24.09 39.24
C THR A 290 -31.80 25.10 38.22
N VAL A 291 -33.02 24.97 37.80
CA VAL A 291 -33.64 25.94 36.90
C VAL A 291 -34.13 27.12 37.77
N HIS A 292 -33.36 28.20 37.75
CA HIS A 292 -33.77 29.44 38.40
C HIS A 292 -34.88 30.12 37.56
N GLY A 293 -35.93 30.59 38.20
CA GLY A 293 -37.02 31.33 37.56
C GLY A 293 -38.31 30.54 37.32
N LEU A 294 -38.42 29.30 37.86
CA LEU A 294 -39.67 28.53 37.85
C LEU A 294 -40.53 28.74 39.10
N ASP A 295 -40.12 29.62 40.02
CA ASP A 295 -40.82 29.85 41.29
C ASP A 295 -42.27 30.38 41.11
N GLY A 296 -42.58 30.95 39.94
CA GLY A 296 -43.93 31.36 39.59
C GLY A 296 -44.72 30.41 38.68
N VAL A 297 -44.05 29.36 38.09
CA VAL A 297 -44.71 28.44 37.15
C VAL A 297 -45.53 27.40 37.91
N GLY A 298 -45.07 26.98 39.11
CA GLY A 298 -45.79 26.07 39.98
C GLY A 298 -47.14 26.68 40.45
N ASP A 299 -47.11 27.92 40.87
CA ASP A 299 -48.32 28.64 41.30
C ASP A 299 -49.27 28.92 40.13
N SER A 300 -48.74 29.21 38.95
CA SER A 300 -49.53 29.40 37.73
C SER A 300 -50.19 28.08 37.28
N LEU A 301 -49.50 26.94 37.37
CA LEU A 301 -50.05 25.62 37.05
C LEU A 301 -51.07 25.16 38.07
N LEU A 302 -50.88 25.48 39.36
CA LEU A 302 -51.88 25.26 40.43
C LEU A 302 -53.11 26.10 40.21
N GLY A 303 -52.96 27.39 39.83
CA GLY A 303 -54.07 28.26 39.46
C GLY A 303 -54.88 27.79 38.28
N ILE A 304 -54.19 27.28 37.23
CA ILE A 304 -54.86 26.69 36.06
C ILE A 304 -55.56 25.36 36.42
N ALA A 305 -54.97 24.51 37.22
CA ALA A 305 -55.58 23.28 37.69
C ALA A 305 -56.85 23.57 38.51
N GLN A 306 -56.82 24.52 39.42
CA GLN A 306 -57.98 24.98 40.20
C GLN A 306 -59.10 25.60 39.35
N ALA A 307 -58.72 26.38 38.31
CA ALA A 307 -59.65 26.95 37.37
C ALA A 307 -60.38 25.92 36.54
N ILE A 308 -59.61 24.86 36.10
CA ILE A 308 -60.18 23.71 35.36
C ILE A 308 -61.12 22.88 36.26
N GLU A 309 -60.80 22.70 37.54
CA GLU A 309 -61.62 22.00 38.50
C GLU A 309 -62.91 22.76 38.86
N HIS A 310 -62.85 24.09 38.94
CA HIS A 310 -64.01 24.94 39.14
C HIS A 310 -64.98 24.96 37.95
N HIS A 311 -64.45 24.77 36.70
CA HIS A 311 -65.28 24.65 35.50
C HIS A 311 -65.86 23.28 35.28
N ARG A 312 -65.44 22.28 36.07
CA ARG A 312 -65.87 20.85 35.98
C ARG A 312 -66.97 20.52 36.99
N LYS A 313 -67.70 21.54 37.55
CA LYS A 313 -68.93 21.21 38.27
C LYS A 313 -69.98 20.69 37.31
N PRO A 314 -70.43 19.39 37.44
CA PRO A 314 -71.44 18.87 36.55
C PRO A 314 -72.75 19.53 36.75
N ALA A 315 -73.35 20.13 35.71
CA ALA A 315 -74.74 20.37 35.66
C ALA A 315 -75.55 19.10 35.89
N SER A 316 -76.37 19.11 36.93
CA SER A 316 -77.28 17.99 37.19
C SER A 316 -78.19 17.72 35.98
N ALA A 317 -77.97 16.72 35.23
CA ALA A 317 -78.90 16.21 34.26
C ALA A 317 -79.46 14.87 34.74
N LYS A 318 -80.78 14.81 34.87
CA LYS A 318 -81.68 13.72 35.11
C LYS A 318 -81.41 12.54 34.11
N PRO A 319 -81.46 11.26 34.53
CA PRO A 319 -81.24 10.13 33.61
C PRO A 319 -82.50 9.89 32.74
N PRO A 320 -82.33 9.57 31.48
CA PRO A 320 -83.35 8.90 30.67
C PRO A 320 -83.25 7.41 30.83
N GLU A 321 -84.38 6.77 31.24
CA GLU A 321 -84.66 5.33 31.05
C GLU A 321 -84.75 5.10 29.53
N ASP A 322 -83.94 4.22 28.98
CA ASP A 322 -84.38 3.21 28.07
C ASP A 322 -83.27 2.23 27.74
N GLY A 323 -83.73 0.97 27.67
CA GLY A 323 -82.85 -0.17 27.47
C GLY A 323 -82.40 -0.35 26.05
N SER A 324 -81.14 -0.62 25.92
CA SER A 324 -80.64 -1.44 24.80
C SER A 324 -79.23 -2.01 25.14
N ARG A 325 -79.07 -3.21 24.72
CA ARG A 325 -78.04 -4.23 24.97
C ARG A 325 -76.61 -3.83 24.68
N PRO A 326 -75.58 -4.49 25.28
CA PRO A 326 -74.21 -4.19 25.04
C PRO A 326 -73.71 -4.87 23.76
N ILE A 327 -73.04 -4.10 22.92
CA ILE A 327 -72.32 -4.56 21.73
C ILE A 327 -70.90 -4.95 22.15
N ILE A 328 -70.56 -6.22 21.90
CA ILE A 328 -69.29 -6.85 22.11
C ILE A 328 -68.22 -6.24 21.24
N ALA A 329 -67.11 -5.77 21.84
CA ALA A 329 -65.91 -5.30 21.14
C ALA A 329 -65.09 -6.53 20.62
N PRO A 330 -64.55 -6.47 19.41
CA PRO A 330 -63.70 -7.55 18.86
C PRO A 330 -62.30 -7.51 19.45
N ARG A 331 -61.77 -8.73 19.74
CA ARG A 331 -60.39 -9.01 20.18
C ARG A 331 -59.36 -8.63 19.13
N PRO A 332 -58.14 -8.23 19.50
CA PRO A 332 -57.02 -8.11 18.58
C PRO A 332 -56.50 -9.48 18.15
N ARG A 333 -56.15 -9.59 16.87
CA ARG A 333 -55.54 -10.81 16.28
C ARG A 333 -54.04 -10.78 16.53
N ASP A 334 -53.58 -11.89 17.15
CA ASP A 334 -52.16 -12.24 17.24
C ASP A 334 -51.63 -12.70 15.87
N GLY A 335 -50.38 -12.32 15.61
CA GLY A 335 -49.36 -13.18 15.04
C GLY A 335 -49.34 -13.36 13.54
N ALA A 336 -48.34 -12.76 12.90
CA ALA A 336 -47.70 -13.36 11.72
C ALA A 336 -46.20 -13.06 11.77
N PRO A 337 -45.32 -14.04 11.48
CA PRO A 337 -43.89 -13.90 11.61
C PRO A 337 -43.26 -13.24 10.38
N VAL A 338 -42.29 -12.36 10.61
CA VAL A 338 -41.43 -11.74 9.60
C VAL A 338 -40.44 -12.78 9.07
N ARG A 339 -40.50 -13.03 7.78
CA ARG A 339 -39.53 -13.82 7.02
C ARG A 339 -38.24 -13.04 6.89
N ALA A 340 -37.13 -13.67 7.29
CA ALA A 340 -35.78 -13.24 6.97
C ALA A 340 -35.46 -13.59 5.52
N ASP A 341 -35.13 -12.58 4.72
CA ASP A 341 -34.56 -12.74 3.39
C ASP A 341 -33.05 -12.80 3.47
N LYS A 342 -32.48 -13.86 2.90
CA LYS A 342 -31.05 -14.01 2.64
C LYS A 342 -30.70 -13.26 1.36
N PRO A 343 -29.56 -12.55 1.28
CA PRO A 343 -28.99 -12.17 -0.01
C PRO A 343 -28.14 -13.32 -0.57
N GLN A 344 -28.40 -13.63 -1.82
CA GLN A 344 -27.57 -14.45 -2.71
C GLN A 344 -26.49 -13.59 -3.37
N SER A 345 -25.38 -14.27 -3.68
CA SER A 345 -24.26 -14.02 -4.58
C SER A 345 -23.18 -13.08 -4.09
#